data_1ac3862e0cd39f2b0ae0c11377bad2d3
#
_entry.id   1ac3862e0cd39f2b0ae0c11377bad2d3
#
_cell.length_a   1.000
_cell.length_b   1.000
_cell.length_c   1.000
_cell.angle_alpha   90.00
_cell.angle_beta   90.00
_cell.angle_gamma   90.00
#
_symmetry.space_group_name_H-M   'P 1'
#
loop_
_entity.id
_entity.type
_entity.pdbx_description
1 polymer ?
#
loop_
_entity_poly.entity_id
_entity_poly.type
_entity_poly.pdbx_seq_one_letter_code
_entity_poly.pdbx_strand_id
1 'polypeptide(L)'
;MPRDKATPTETNVLLADDDDDDFLFFTLAVADTQIAVALTRVEDGEMLMKALEENIPDVLFLDLHMPCKNGWQCLREIRSNRRYDNLPIITYTSFDDLKNIDYCFREGANLYSVKATNLASLTEILKRVLSIEWKRTMYFPPRQEFVLQPS
;
A
#
# COMPACT_ATOMS: atom_id res chain seq x y z
N MET A 1 29.87 8.27 19.95
CA MET A 1 29.76 7.76 19.05
C MET A 1 29.14 8.24 18.06
N PRO A 2 29.39 8.24 17.46
CA PRO A 2 28.73 8.81 16.48
C PRO A 2 27.83 8.00 15.82
N ARG A 3 27.15 8.11 15.66
CA ARG A 3 26.39 7.62 15.15
C ARG A 3 26.52 7.60 14.01
N ASP A 4 26.66 7.14 13.72
CA ASP A 4 26.76 6.92 12.84
C ASP A 4 26.25 7.27 11.86
N LYS A 5 26.62 7.19 11.09
CA LYS A 5 26.09 7.41 10.18
C LYS A 5 25.20 6.64 9.94
N ALA A 6 24.55 7.04 9.82
CA ALA A 6 23.41 6.23 9.95
C ALA A 6 23.10 5.55 8.68
N THR A 7 22.89 4.27 8.74
CA THR A 7 22.25 3.54 7.68
C THR A 7 20.84 4.10 7.52
N PRO A 8 20.42 4.46 6.33
CA PRO A 8 19.02 4.88 6.14
C PRO A 8 18.10 3.76 6.61
N THR A 9 17.12 4.11 7.43
CA THR A 9 16.13 3.16 7.88
C THR A 9 15.30 2.69 6.69
N GLU A 10 15.17 1.39 6.51
CA GLU A 10 14.32 0.85 5.46
C GLU A 10 12.85 1.14 5.75
N THR A 11 12.09 1.42 4.70
CA THR A 11 10.64 1.51 4.79
C THR A 11 10.07 0.12 4.65
N ASN A 12 9.27 -0.30 5.61
CA ASN A 12 8.64 -1.62 5.58
C ASN A 12 7.33 -1.52 4.81
N VAL A 13 7.30 -2.16 3.65
CA VAL A 13 6.13 -2.16 2.76
C VAL A 13 5.55 -3.57 2.75
N LEU A 14 4.26 -3.67 3.01
CA LEU A 14 3.52 -4.91 2.90
C LEU A 14 2.62 -4.84 1.68
N LEU A 15 2.76 -5.82 0.79
CA LEU A 15 1.92 -5.95 -0.39
C LEU A 15 0.99 -7.15 -0.21
N ALA A 16 -0.31 -6.91 -0.27
CA ALA A 16 -1.32 -7.97 -0.23
C ALA A 16 -1.85 -8.15 -1.65
N ASP A 17 -1.43 -9.21 -2.32
CA ASP A 17 -1.76 -9.46 -3.73
C ASP A 17 -1.44 -10.93 -4.01
N ASP A 18 -2.37 -11.65 -4.62
CA ASP A 18 -2.20 -13.08 -4.90
C ASP A 18 -1.57 -13.37 -6.26
N ASP A 19 -1.36 -12.35 -7.09
CA ASP A 19 -0.84 -12.53 -8.45
C ASP A 19 0.68 -12.45 -8.44
N ASP A 20 1.34 -13.55 -8.86
CA ASP A 20 2.81 -13.63 -8.85
C ASP A 20 3.43 -12.65 -9.84
N ASP A 21 2.80 -12.44 -10.98
CA ASP A 21 3.33 -11.51 -11.99
C ASP A 21 3.26 -10.07 -11.49
N ASP A 22 2.18 -9.71 -10.82
CA ASP A 22 2.04 -8.38 -10.23
C ASP A 22 3.06 -8.17 -9.12
N PHE A 23 3.31 -9.20 -8.33
CA PHE A 23 4.34 -9.11 -7.29
C PHE A 23 5.73 -8.90 -7.89
N LEU A 24 6.07 -9.63 -8.94
CA LEU A 24 7.35 -9.46 -9.62
C LEU A 24 7.47 -8.04 -10.17
N PHE A 25 6.42 -7.55 -10.82
CA PHE A 25 6.38 -6.21 -11.39
C PHE A 25 6.57 -5.15 -10.30
N PHE A 26 5.87 -5.33 -9.18
CA PHE A 26 5.97 -4.43 -8.03
C PHE A 26 7.40 -4.44 -7.47
N THR A 27 8.01 -5.61 -7.36
CA THR A 27 9.38 -5.76 -6.87
C THR A 27 10.36 -4.99 -7.75
N LEU A 28 10.19 -5.09 -9.07
CA LEU A 28 11.06 -4.37 -10.01
C LEU A 28 10.89 -2.85 -9.87
N ALA A 29 9.65 -2.41 -9.69
CA ALA A 29 9.38 -0.98 -9.51
C ALA A 29 9.96 -0.46 -8.21
N VAL A 30 9.86 -1.24 -7.13
CA VAL A 30 10.46 -0.88 -5.84
C VAL A 30 11.98 -0.67 -6.01
N ALA A 31 12.64 -1.60 -6.67
CA ALA A 31 14.07 -1.49 -6.92
C ALA A 31 14.38 -0.23 -7.74
N ASP A 32 13.56 0.06 -8.73
CA ASP A 32 13.77 1.21 -9.62
C ASP A 32 13.62 2.54 -8.89
N THR A 33 12.91 2.59 -7.76
CA THR A 33 12.79 3.82 -6.97
C THR A 33 14.11 4.23 -6.32
N GLN A 34 15.00 3.29 -6.10
CA GLN A 34 16.26 3.48 -5.35
C GLN A 34 16.03 3.90 -3.89
N ILE A 35 14.82 3.71 -3.38
CA ILE A 35 14.51 3.94 -1.97
C ILE A 35 14.75 2.63 -1.23
N ALA A 36 15.32 2.71 -0.03
CA ALA A 36 15.55 1.53 0.79
C ALA A 36 14.21 1.00 1.32
N VAL A 37 13.78 -0.15 0.81
CA VAL A 37 12.49 -0.76 1.13
C VAL A 37 12.69 -2.22 1.51
N ALA A 38 12.08 -2.61 2.62
CA ALA A 38 11.93 -4.02 2.96
C ALA A 38 10.51 -4.42 2.55
N LEU A 39 10.41 -5.17 1.47
CA LEU A 39 9.13 -5.57 0.89
C LEU A 39 8.74 -6.97 1.33
N THR A 40 7.55 -7.10 1.89
CA THR A 40 6.96 -8.38 2.28
C THR A 40 5.65 -8.54 1.52
N ARG A 41 5.33 -9.78 1.17
CA ARG A 41 4.09 -10.07 0.43
C ARG A 41 3.26 -11.08 1.20
N VAL A 42 1.93 -10.87 1.19
CA VAL A 42 0.95 -11.89 1.59
C VAL A 42 -0.01 -12.11 0.42
N GLU A 43 -0.57 -13.32 0.32
CA GLU A 43 -1.30 -13.73 -0.88
C GLU A 43 -2.80 -13.80 -0.68
N ASP A 44 -3.28 -13.67 0.54
CA ASP A 44 -4.72 -13.67 0.81
C ASP A 44 -5.03 -12.82 2.03
N GLY A 45 -6.34 -12.57 2.21
CA GLY A 45 -6.77 -11.65 3.26
C GLY A 45 -6.58 -12.20 4.67
N GLU A 46 -6.63 -13.51 4.85
CA GLU A 46 -6.39 -14.08 6.18
C GLU A 46 -4.93 -13.96 6.57
N MET A 47 -4.04 -14.22 5.61
CA MET A 47 -2.61 -14.03 5.83
C MET A 47 -2.30 -12.56 6.12
N LEU A 48 -3.00 -11.64 5.43
CA LEU A 48 -2.83 -10.22 5.69
C LEU A 48 -3.17 -9.86 7.12
N MET A 49 -4.33 -10.28 7.60
CA MET A 49 -4.76 -9.93 8.95
C MET A 49 -3.82 -10.50 10.00
N LYS A 50 -3.33 -11.72 9.78
CA LYS A 50 -2.36 -12.34 10.68
C LYS A 50 -1.03 -11.59 10.67
N ALA A 51 -0.55 -11.20 9.50
CA ALA A 51 0.70 -10.45 9.38
C ALA A 51 0.62 -9.12 10.13
N LEU A 52 -0.53 -8.43 10.03
CA LEU A 52 -0.71 -7.16 10.73
C LEU A 52 -0.73 -7.32 12.24
N GLU A 53 -1.21 -8.45 12.76
CA GLU A 53 -1.17 -8.72 14.20
C GLU A 53 0.26 -8.87 14.69
N GLU A 54 1.13 -9.42 13.85
CA GLU A 54 2.52 -9.67 14.25
C GLU A 54 3.37 -8.41 14.14
N ASN A 55 3.21 -7.66 13.05
CA ASN A 55 4.00 -6.45 12.82
C ASN A 55 3.19 -5.49 11.94
N ILE A 56 3.12 -4.24 12.35
CA ILE A 56 2.47 -3.21 11.53
C ILE A 56 3.51 -2.62 10.58
N PRO A 57 3.31 -2.72 9.27
CA PRO A 57 4.26 -2.14 8.31
C PRO A 57 4.16 -0.61 8.28
N ASP A 58 5.08 0.02 7.57
CA ASP A 58 5.03 1.47 7.39
C ASP A 58 3.97 1.87 6.37
N VAL A 59 3.68 1.01 5.41
CA VAL A 59 2.60 1.24 4.45
C VAL A 59 2.11 -0.11 3.91
N LEU A 60 0.82 -0.20 3.68
CA LEU A 60 0.17 -1.38 3.10
C LEU A 60 -0.37 -1.04 1.72
N PHE A 61 0.03 -1.84 0.72
CA PHE A 61 -0.60 -1.82 -0.60
C PHE A 61 -1.55 -3.02 -0.66
N LEU A 62 -2.80 -2.76 -0.94
CA LEU A 62 -3.88 -3.74 -0.77
C LEU A 62 -4.65 -3.94 -2.06
N ASP A 63 -4.57 -5.15 -2.62
CA ASP A 63 -5.43 -5.53 -3.74
C ASP A 63 -6.81 -5.90 -3.20
N LEU A 64 -7.84 -5.57 -3.97
CA LEU A 64 -9.20 -5.87 -3.59
C LEU A 64 -9.58 -7.33 -3.86
N HIS A 65 -9.02 -7.92 -4.90
CA HIS A 65 -9.36 -9.29 -5.30
C HIS A 65 -8.32 -10.28 -4.79
N MET A 66 -8.68 -10.99 -3.73
CA MET A 66 -7.81 -12.01 -3.12
C MET A 66 -8.66 -13.17 -2.62
N PRO A 67 -8.09 -14.38 -2.57
CA PRO A 67 -8.81 -15.52 -2.01
C PRO A 67 -8.95 -15.45 -0.49
N CYS A 68 -9.75 -16.32 0.06
CA CYS A 68 -10.04 -16.49 1.50
C CYS A 68 -10.81 -15.31 2.06
N LYS A 69 -10.15 -14.19 2.27
CA LYS A 69 -10.77 -12.93 2.67
C LYS A 69 -10.34 -11.87 1.67
N ASN A 70 -11.28 -11.22 1.02
CA ASN A 70 -10.96 -10.25 -0.02
C ASN A 70 -10.54 -8.90 0.57
N GLY A 71 -10.04 -8.02 -0.31
CA GLY A 71 -9.50 -6.74 0.11
C GLY A 71 -10.55 -5.77 0.65
N TRP A 72 -11.79 -5.84 0.12
CA TRP A 72 -12.87 -5.01 0.65
C TRP A 72 -13.12 -5.32 2.13
N GLN A 73 -13.19 -6.60 2.48
CA GLN A 73 -13.38 -7.03 3.86
C GLN A 73 -12.20 -6.65 4.73
N CYS A 74 -10.98 -6.83 4.22
CA CYS A 74 -9.77 -6.49 4.97
C CYS A 74 -9.73 -4.99 5.28
N LEU A 75 -10.01 -4.15 4.29
CA LEU A 75 -9.99 -2.70 4.50
C LEU A 75 -10.96 -2.31 5.61
N ARG A 76 -12.17 -2.84 5.55
CA ARG A 76 -13.18 -2.53 6.55
C ARG A 76 -12.76 -2.98 7.94
N GLU A 77 -12.22 -4.21 8.06
CA GLU A 77 -11.78 -4.71 9.35
C GLU A 77 -10.62 -3.92 9.91
N ILE A 78 -9.64 -3.58 9.06
CA ILE A 78 -8.48 -2.82 9.50
C ILE A 78 -8.93 -1.47 10.03
N ARG A 79 -9.81 -0.78 9.32
CA ARG A 79 -10.25 0.56 9.73
C ARG A 79 -11.22 0.55 10.91
N SER A 80 -11.79 -0.60 11.24
CA SER A 80 -12.63 -0.72 12.42
C SER A 80 -11.82 -1.01 13.70
N ASN A 81 -10.53 -1.27 13.56
CA ASN A 81 -9.65 -1.58 14.68
C ASN A 81 -8.71 -0.40 14.91
N ARG A 82 -8.83 0.25 16.07
CA ARG A 82 -8.07 1.46 16.39
C ARG A 82 -6.54 1.23 16.39
N ARG A 83 -6.11 0.00 16.57
CA ARG A 83 -4.70 -0.34 16.52
C ARG A 83 -4.06 0.07 15.19
N TYR A 84 -4.86 0.11 14.12
CA TYR A 84 -4.38 0.41 12.78
C TYR A 84 -4.77 1.79 12.28
N ASP A 85 -5.17 2.70 13.18
CA ASP A 85 -5.58 4.05 12.78
C ASP A 85 -4.49 4.81 12.03
N ASN A 86 -3.23 4.52 12.33
CA ASN A 86 -2.10 5.21 11.73
C ASN A 86 -1.39 4.39 10.64
N LEU A 87 -2.03 3.32 10.16
CA LEU A 87 -1.48 2.52 9.07
C LEU A 87 -1.93 3.12 7.74
N PRO A 88 -0.99 3.62 6.91
CA PRO A 88 -1.36 4.06 5.57
C PRO A 88 -1.76 2.87 4.71
N ILE A 89 -2.89 2.97 4.05
CA ILE A 89 -3.38 1.92 3.14
C ILE A 89 -3.58 2.52 1.76
N ILE A 90 -2.87 1.96 0.78
CA ILE A 90 -3.00 2.32 -0.62
C ILE A 90 -3.71 1.16 -1.31
N THR A 91 -4.91 1.38 -1.79
CA THR A 91 -5.56 0.35 -2.59
C THR A 91 -4.82 0.25 -3.92
N TYR A 92 -4.41 -0.96 -4.28
CA TYR A 92 -3.62 -1.21 -5.50
C TYR A 92 -4.26 -2.38 -6.24
N THR A 93 -5.05 -2.07 -7.26
CA THR A 93 -5.93 -3.06 -7.88
C THR A 93 -6.16 -2.74 -9.35
N SER A 94 -6.59 -3.74 -10.12
CA SER A 94 -6.93 -3.51 -11.52
C SER A 94 -8.34 -2.95 -11.72
N PHE A 95 -9.15 -2.87 -10.66
CA PHE A 95 -10.48 -2.28 -10.76
C PHE A 95 -10.38 -0.76 -10.84
N ASP A 96 -10.94 -0.18 -11.91
CA ASP A 96 -10.91 1.26 -12.13
C ASP A 96 -12.29 1.91 -12.07
N ASP A 97 -13.29 1.19 -11.64
CA ASP A 97 -14.68 1.67 -11.63
C ASP A 97 -14.96 2.54 -10.39
N LEU A 98 -15.87 3.47 -10.56
CA LEU A 98 -16.19 4.43 -9.49
C LEU A 98 -16.74 3.76 -8.24
N LYS A 99 -17.47 2.66 -8.39
CA LYS A 99 -18.04 1.98 -7.22
C LYS A 99 -16.96 1.50 -6.27
N ASN A 100 -15.90 0.89 -6.80
CA ASN A 100 -14.80 0.42 -5.98
C ASN A 100 -13.97 1.58 -5.42
N ILE A 101 -13.73 2.59 -6.23
CA ILE A 101 -13.00 3.78 -5.78
C ILE A 101 -13.75 4.45 -4.63
N ASP A 102 -15.06 4.65 -4.78
CA ASP A 102 -15.86 5.30 -3.74
C ASP A 102 -15.94 4.46 -2.48
N TYR A 103 -16.04 3.14 -2.62
CA TYR A 103 -16.04 2.24 -1.45
C TYR A 103 -14.74 2.42 -0.65
N CYS A 104 -13.61 2.37 -1.33
CA CYS A 104 -12.33 2.47 -0.64
C CYS A 104 -12.14 3.83 0.00
N PHE A 105 -12.60 4.89 -0.66
CA PHE A 105 -12.56 6.24 -0.09
C PHE A 105 -13.39 6.31 1.20
N ARG A 106 -14.60 5.81 1.16
CA ARG A 106 -15.50 5.84 2.34
C ARG A 106 -14.99 4.97 3.47
N GLU A 107 -14.38 3.83 3.14
CA GLU A 107 -13.90 2.90 4.19
C GLU A 107 -12.54 3.29 4.74
N GLY A 108 -11.95 4.39 4.26
CA GLY A 108 -10.78 4.95 4.93
C GLY A 108 -9.43 4.54 4.35
N ALA A 109 -9.37 4.07 3.10
CA ALA A 109 -8.08 3.97 2.43
C ALA A 109 -7.51 5.38 2.26
N ASN A 110 -6.19 5.49 2.26
CA ASN A 110 -5.54 6.79 2.12
C ASN A 110 -5.47 7.21 0.65
N LEU A 111 -5.18 6.27 -0.23
CA LEU A 111 -5.03 6.52 -1.66
C LEU A 111 -5.46 5.30 -2.45
N TYR A 112 -5.69 5.49 -3.74
CA TYR A 112 -6.12 4.43 -4.65
C TYR A 112 -5.27 4.49 -5.90
N SER A 113 -4.70 3.37 -6.28
CA SER A 113 -3.91 3.26 -7.50
C SER A 113 -4.42 2.10 -8.34
N VAL A 114 -4.79 2.39 -9.59
CA VAL A 114 -5.09 1.32 -10.53
C VAL A 114 -3.75 0.72 -10.98
N LYS A 115 -3.70 -0.61 -11.06
CA LYS A 115 -2.45 -1.28 -11.41
C LYS A 115 -1.90 -0.74 -12.73
N ALA A 116 -0.64 -0.34 -12.71
CA ALA A 116 0.01 0.27 -13.85
C ALA A 116 0.42 -0.81 -14.86
N THR A 117 0.44 -0.43 -16.14
CA THR A 117 0.81 -1.35 -17.22
C THR A 117 2.27 -1.22 -17.63
N ASN A 118 2.96 -0.16 -17.16
CA ASN A 118 4.38 0.00 -17.44
C ASN A 118 5.16 0.34 -16.18
N LEU A 119 6.43 -0.03 -16.18
CA LEU A 119 7.27 0.09 -15.00
C LEU A 119 7.45 1.53 -14.56
N ALA A 120 7.65 2.44 -15.51
CA ALA A 120 7.90 3.85 -15.18
C ALA A 120 6.75 4.46 -14.40
N SER A 121 5.51 4.13 -14.77
CA SER A 121 4.34 4.65 -14.07
C SER A 121 4.26 4.12 -12.64
N LEU A 122 4.49 2.83 -12.45
CA LEU A 122 4.46 2.27 -11.10
C LEU A 122 5.58 2.82 -10.24
N THR A 123 6.77 2.94 -10.81
CA THR A 123 7.92 3.51 -10.09
C THR A 123 7.60 4.92 -9.62
N GLU A 124 6.99 5.74 -10.46
CA GLU A 124 6.63 7.11 -10.10
C GLU A 124 5.61 7.14 -8.96
N ILE A 125 4.59 6.29 -9.06
CA ILE A 125 3.58 6.21 -8.01
C ILE A 125 4.22 5.80 -6.68
N LEU A 126 5.10 4.81 -6.72
CA LEU A 126 5.79 4.36 -5.50
C LEU A 126 6.65 5.46 -4.90
N LYS A 127 7.37 6.21 -5.74
CA LYS A 127 8.17 7.34 -5.25
C LYS A 127 7.29 8.36 -4.54
N ARG A 128 6.12 8.67 -5.10
CA ARG A 128 5.19 9.62 -4.49
C ARG A 128 4.68 9.12 -3.15
N VAL A 129 4.22 7.88 -3.10
CA VAL A 129 3.68 7.30 -1.86
C VAL A 129 4.76 7.20 -0.79
N LEU A 130 5.94 6.73 -1.15
CA LEU A 130 7.01 6.51 -0.19
C LEU A 130 7.67 7.82 0.26
N SER A 131 7.43 8.93 -0.44
CA SER A 131 7.91 10.25 -0.03
C SER A 131 7.01 10.92 0.99
N ILE A 132 5.79 10.45 1.17
CA ILE A 132 4.87 11.05 2.14
C ILE A 132 5.34 10.70 3.54
N GLU A 133 5.40 11.70 4.41
CA GLU A 133 5.84 11.48 5.79
C GLU A 133 4.66 11.05 6.65
N TRP A 134 4.23 9.82 6.46
CA TRP A 134 3.04 9.28 7.11
C TRP A 134 3.12 9.33 8.64
N LYS A 135 4.32 9.18 9.19
CA LYS A 135 4.48 9.17 10.65
C LYS A 135 4.28 10.53 11.27
N ARG A 136 4.49 11.60 10.49
CA ARG A 136 4.29 12.94 11.00
C ARG A 136 2.83 13.33 10.98
N THR A 137 2.16 13.06 9.88
CA THR A 137 0.76 13.41 9.71
C THR A 137 0.12 12.39 8.79
N MET A 138 -0.88 11.70 9.32
CA MET A 138 -1.64 10.77 8.51
C MET A 138 -2.41 11.55 7.45
N TYR A 139 -2.18 11.20 6.17
CA TYR A 139 -2.73 11.96 5.06
C TYR A 139 -3.97 11.30 4.49
N PHE A 140 -5.08 12.02 4.52
CA PHE A 140 -6.32 11.61 3.86
C PHE A 140 -6.69 12.72 2.88
N PRO A 141 -6.46 12.52 1.58
CA PRO A 141 -6.72 13.57 0.60
C PRO A 141 -8.21 13.77 0.36
N PRO A 142 -8.59 14.92 -0.19
CA PRO A 142 -9.97 15.08 -0.66
C PRO A 142 -10.25 14.09 -1.80
N ARG A 143 -11.53 13.82 -2.06
CA ARG A 143 -11.94 12.79 -3.01
C ARG A 143 -11.30 12.97 -4.39
N GLN A 144 -11.19 14.20 -4.87
CA GLN A 144 -10.64 14.46 -6.21
C GLN A 144 -9.14 14.20 -6.31
N GLU A 145 -8.44 14.03 -5.18
CA GLU A 145 -7.02 13.71 -5.16
C GLU A 145 -6.74 12.29 -4.68
N PHE A 146 -7.80 11.52 -4.44
CA PHE A 146 -7.69 10.20 -3.85
C PHE A 146 -7.05 9.19 -4.81
N VAL A 147 -7.39 9.24 -6.10
CA VAL A 147 -6.86 8.31 -7.08
C VAL A 147 -5.55 8.86 -7.63
N LEU A 148 -4.48 8.07 -7.47
CA LEU A 148 -3.16 8.46 -7.95
C LEU A 148 -3.09 8.34 -9.46
N GLN A 149 -2.50 9.36 -10.08
CA GLN A 149 -2.29 9.39 -11.53
C GLN A 149 -0.80 9.52 -11.79
N PRO A 150 -0.23 8.72 -12.73
CA PRO A 150 1.13 8.96 -13.15
C PRO A 150 1.22 10.30 -13.88
N SER A 151 2.31 11.01 -13.70
CA SER A 151 2.50 12.30 -14.39
C SER A 151 2.77 12.13 -15.86
#